data_f4ee8e888f1f52ab51a006156137ac04
#
_entry.id   f4ee8e888f1f52ab51a006156137ac04
#
_cell.length_a   1.000
_cell.length_b   1.000
_cell.length_c   1.000
_cell.angle_alpha   90.00
_cell.angle_beta   90.00
_cell.angle_gamma   90.00
#
_symmetry.space_group_name_H-M   'P 1'
#
loop_
_entity.id
_entity.type
_entity.pdbx_description
1 polymer ?
#
loop_
_entity_poly.entity_id
_entity_poly.type
_entity_poly.pdbx_seq_one_letter_code
_entity_poly.pdbx_strand_id
1 'polypeptide(L)'
;MNINQFRKEAHKLVDWMFDYHQNIKKYPIKPEIKPGEVYDSLQDNMPNNGEDFKKIFDDFENLIMPGMTHWQNPNFYAFFPANNSYPSILAEMIISTLGAQCM
;
A
#
# COMPACT_ATOMS: atom_id res chain seq x y z
N MET A 1 -17.85 -2.41 -6.48
CA MET A 1 -17.55 -0.95 -6.47
C MET A 1 -18.01 -0.34 -7.77
N ASN A 2 -18.82 0.72 -7.73
CA ASN A 2 -19.20 1.47 -8.92
C ASN A 2 -18.21 2.62 -9.20
N ILE A 3 -18.33 3.28 -10.36
CA ILE A 3 -17.36 4.31 -10.78
C ILE A 3 -17.32 5.53 -9.83
N ASN A 4 -18.43 5.89 -9.21
CA ASN A 4 -18.45 7.01 -8.25
C ASN A 4 -17.79 6.64 -6.92
N GLN A 5 -17.98 5.41 -6.48
CA GLN A 5 -17.27 4.87 -5.31
C GLN A 5 -15.76 4.78 -5.60
N PHE A 6 -15.37 4.27 -6.78
CA PHE A 6 -13.97 4.22 -7.21
C PHE A 6 -13.33 5.61 -7.13
N ARG A 7 -13.97 6.64 -7.72
CA ARG A 7 -13.45 8.01 -7.67
C ARG A 7 -13.25 8.50 -6.24
N LYS A 8 -14.24 8.27 -5.37
CA LYS A 8 -14.19 8.69 -3.96
C LYS A 8 -13.03 8.03 -3.20
N GLU A 9 -12.87 6.72 -3.38
CA GLU A 9 -11.80 5.98 -2.70
C GLU A 9 -10.41 6.30 -3.28
N ALA A 10 -10.32 6.54 -4.59
CA ALA A 10 -9.07 6.99 -5.22
C ALA A 10 -8.58 8.33 -4.67
N HIS A 11 -9.47 9.29 -4.44
CA HIS A 11 -9.09 10.57 -3.82
C HIS A 11 -8.54 10.38 -2.41
N LYS A 12 -9.18 9.53 -1.59
CA LYS A 12 -8.66 9.21 -0.24
C LYS A 12 -7.29 8.53 -0.30
N LEU A 13 -7.09 7.65 -1.27
CA LEU A 13 -5.82 6.96 -1.44
C LEU A 13 -4.71 7.92 -1.83
N VAL A 14 -5.00 8.93 -2.65
CA VAL A 14 -4.03 9.99 -2.97
C VAL A 14 -3.64 10.78 -1.72
N ASP A 15 -4.62 11.17 -0.88
CA ASP A 15 -4.35 11.84 0.39
C ASP A 15 -3.52 10.96 1.32
N TRP A 16 -3.83 9.67 1.42
CA TRP A 16 -3.04 8.70 2.17
C TRP A 16 -1.59 8.58 1.67
N MET A 17 -1.38 8.54 0.35
CA MET A 17 -0.03 8.51 -0.24
C MET A 17 0.77 9.77 0.14
N PHE A 18 0.13 10.93 0.11
CA PHE A 18 0.75 12.18 0.55
C PHE A 18 1.16 12.11 2.02
N ASP A 19 0.25 11.70 2.90
CA ASP A 19 0.50 11.58 4.33
C ASP A 19 1.60 10.56 4.64
N TYR A 20 1.62 9.43 3.94
CA TYR A 20 2.68 8.43 4.06
C TYR A 20 4.05 9.02 3.73
N HIS A 21 4.20 9.68 2.59
CA HIS A 21 5.47 10.29 2.20
C HIS A 21 5.90 11.42 3.12
N GLN A 22 4.96 12.27 3.54
CA GLN A 22 5.24 13.35 4.48
C GLN A 22 5.71 12.84 5.84
N ASN A 23 5.17 11.72 6.28
CA ASN A 23 5.43 11.13 7.58
C ASN A 23 6.37 9.92 7.53
N ILE A 24 7.03 9.66 6.42
CA ILE A 24 7.86 8.46 6.22
C ILE A 24 8.89 8.23 7.33
N LYS A 25 9.43 9.30 7.91
CA LYS A 25 10.40 9.24 9.01
C LYS A 25 9.81 8.72 10.33
N LYS A 26 8.49 8.75 10.47
CA LYS A 26 7.80 8.24 11.68
C LYS A 26 7.57 6.74 11.63
N TYR A 27 7.66 6.14 10.45
CA TYR A 27 7.54 4.70 10.29
C TYR A 27 8.85 3.99 10.68
N PRO A 28 8.79 2.83 11.33
CA PRO A 28 9.98 2.04 11.63
C PRO A 28 10.61 1.55 10.33
N ILE A 29 11.94 1.62 10.22
CA ILE A 29 12.66 1.14 9.04
C ILE A 29 12.46 -0.38 8.90
N LYS A 30 12.64 -1.09 10.01
CA LYS A 30 12.45 -2.53 10.11
C LYS A 30 11.12 -2.83 10.81
N PRO A 31 10.32 -3.79 10.31
CA PRO A 31 9.12 -4.23 11.01
C PRO A 31 9.43 -4.70 12.44
N GLU A 32 8.59 -4.31 13.39
CA GLU A 32 8.70 -4.69 14.81
C GLU A 32 7.79 -5.87 15.16
N ILE A 33 7.57 -6.78 14.18
CA ILE A 33 6.72 -7.96 14.33
C ILE A 33 7.56 -9.24 14.31
N LYS A 34 7.01 -10.31 14.83
CA LYS A 34 7.62 -11.64 14.77
C LYS A 34 7.37 -12.31 13.43
N PRO A 35 8.27 -13.19 12.97
CA PRO A 35 8.04 -14.01 11.80
C PRO A 35 6.73 -14.81 11.93
N GLY A 36 5.89 -14.79 10.88
CA GLY A 36 4.59 -15.48 10.87
C GLY A 36 3.40 -14.63 11.36
N GLU A 37 3.64 -13.54 12.06
CA GLU A 37 2.59 -12.75 12.71
C GLU A 37 1.60 -12.14 11.69
N VAL A 38 2.06 -11.66 10.53
CA VAL A 38 1.17 -11.19 9.46
C VAL A 38 0.36 -12.35 8.90
N TYR A 39 1.01 -13.50 8.64
CA TYR A 39 0.34 -14.68 8.12
C TYR A 39 -0.78 -15.15 9.06
N ASP A 40 -0.50 -15.24 10.35
CA ASP A 40 -1.45 -15.68 11.36
C ASP A 40 -2.62 -14.71 11.56
N SER A 41 -2.44 -13.42 11.19
CA SER A 41 -3.49 -12.40 11.27
C SER A 41 -4.43 -12.39 10.08
N LEU A 42 -4.06 -13.03 8.96
CA LEU A 42 -4.89 -13.11 7.76
C LEU A 42 -5.96 -14.21 7.91
N GLN A 43 -7.06 -14.03 7.19
CA GLN A 43 -8.12 -15.04 7.15
C GLN A 43 -7.65 -16.33 6.45
N ASP A 44 -7.95 -17.49 7.03
CA ASP A 44 -7.59 -18.78 6.46
C ASP A 44 -8.28 -19.08 5.12
N ASN A 45 -9.47 -18.50 4.91
CA ASN A 45 -10.29 -18.76 3.73
C ASN A 45 -10.57 -17.47 2.95
N MET A 46 -10.66 -17.63 1.64
CA MET A 46 -11.12 -16.56 0.77
C MET A 46 -12.56 -16.17 1.14
N PRO A 47 -12.89 -14.89 1.25
CA PRO A 47 -14.24 -14.46 1.55
C PRO A 47 -15.22 -14.89 0.44
N ASN A 48 -16.40 -15.39 0.83
CA ASN A 48 -17.43 -15.82 -0.10
C ASN A 48 -18.16 -14.66 -0.78
N ASN A 49 -18.14 -13.49 -0.18
CA ASN A 49 -18.78 -12.27 -0.67
C ASN A 49 -17.78 -11.15 -0.80
N GLY A 50 -18.05 -10.21 -1.73
CA GLY A 50 -17.27 -9.00 -1.85
C GLY A 50 -17.40 -8.12 -0.59
N GLU A 51 -16.35 -7.40 -0.25
CA GLU A 51 -16.30 -6.49 0.89
C GLU A 51 -16.16 -5.04 0.42
N ASP A 52 -16.55 -4.10 1.29
CA ASP A 52 -16.33 -2.68 1.03
C ASP A 52 -14.83 -2.37 0.97
N PHE A 53 -14.45 -1.51 0.03
CA PHE A 53 -13.05 -1.12 -0.14
C PHE A 53 -12.45 -0.52 1.15
N LYS A 54 -13.26 0.21 1.91
CA LYS A 54 -12.81 0.73 3.20
C LYS A 54 -12.32 -0.37 4.13
N LYS A 55 -13.05 -1.50 4.23
CA LYS A 55 -12.64 -2.62 5.07
C LYS A 55 -11.33 -3.24 4.57
N ILE A 56 -11.22 -3.44 3.25
CA ILE A 56 -9.99 -3.97 2.63
C ILE A 56 -8.80 -3.05 2.92
N PHE A 57 -9.00 -1.75 2.86
CA PHE A 57 -7.96 -0.77 3.14
C PHE A 57 -7.60 -0.71 4.63
N ASP A 58 -8.59 -0.79 5.52
CA ASP A 58 -8.37 -0.89 6.97
C ASP A 58 -7.55 -2.16 7.32
N ASP A 59 -7.83 -3.29 6.68
CA ASP A 59 -7.05 -4.53 6.84
C ASP A 59 -5.61 -4.36 6.32
N PHE A 60 -5.42 -3.66 5.21
CA PHE A 60 -4.08 -3.32 4.74
C PHE A 60 -3.31 -2.49 5.78
N GLU A 61 -3.90 -1.44 6.33
CA GLU A 61 -3.23 -0.58 7.32
C GLU A 61 -2.96 -1.32 8.65
N ASN A 62 -3.89 -2.17 9.10
CA ASN A 62 -3.79 -2.81 10.40
C ASN A 62 -3.03 -4.15 10.39
N LEU A 63 -3.06 -4.90 9.29
CA LEU A 63 -2.47 -6.23 9.21
C LEU A 63 -1.18 -6.26 8.37
N ILE A 64 -1.13 -5.52 7.27
CA ILE A 64 -0.01 -5.56 6.33
C ILE A 64 1.06 -4.51 6.65
N MET A 65 0.64 -3.26 6.87
CA MET A 65 1.58 -2.16 7.14
C MET A 65 2.52 -2.41 8.32
N PRO A 66 2.11 -3.04 9.44
CA PRO A 66 3.03 -3.36 10.53
C PRO A 66 4.17 -4.30 10.13
N GLY A 67 3.96 -5.11 9.09
CA GLY A 67 4.96 -6.03 8.54
C GLY A 67 5.84 -5.45 7.43
N MET A 68 5.57 -4.22 7.01
CA MET A 68 6.30 -3.60 5.89
C MET A 68 7.67 -3.08 6.30
N THR A 69 8.64 -3.30 5.45
CA THR A 69 9.93 -2.59 5.48
C THR A 69 9.78 -1.30 4.69
N HIS A 70 9.99 -0.16 5.36
CA HIS A 70 9.80 1.15 4.73
C HIS A 70 11.06 1.57 3.97
N TRP A 71 11.25 1.03 2.77
CA TRP A 71 12.43 1.24 1.90
C TRP A 71 12.66 2.70 1.51
N GLN A 72 11.58 3.51 1.49
CA GLN A 72 11.66 4.94 1.17
C GLN A 72 12.05 5.81 2.37
N ASN A 73 12.23 5.21 3.56
CA ASN A 73 12.70 5.96 4.71
C ASN A 73 14.13 6.46 4.43
N PRO A 74 14.42 7.76 4.61
CA PRO A 74 15.75 8.32 4.34
C PRO A 74 16.86 7.73 5.22
N ASN A 75 16.51 7.04 6.30
CA ASN A 75 17.45 6.33 7.17
C ASN A 75 17.58 4.83 6.82
N PHE A 76 17.03 4.39 5.70
CA PHE A 76 17.24 3.03 5.22
C PHE A 76 18.55 2.93 4.44
N TYR A 77 19.53 2.25 4.99
CA TYR A 77 20.89 2.14 4.44
C TYR A 77 21.26 0.73 3.98
N ALA A 78 20.33 -0.21 4.07
CA ALA A 78 20.57 -1.59 3.68
C ALA A 78 20.25 -1.82 2.19
N PHE A 79 20.98 -2.73 1.56
CA PHE A 79 20.75 -3.18 0.19
C PHE A 79 20.83 -2.06 -0.88
N PHE A 80 20.28 -2.33 -2.05
CA PHE A 80 20.10 -1.38 -3.16
C PHE A 80 18.60 -1.22 -3.39
N PRO A 81 17.90 -0.35 -2.62
CA PRO A 81 16.48 -0.20 -2.76
C PRO A 81 16.12 0.44 -4.10
N ALA A 82 15.05 -0.04 -4.70
CA ALA A 82 14.43 0.67 -5.81
C ALA A 82 13.84 1.98 -5.30
N ASN A 83 14.24 3.09 -5.89
CA ASN A 83 13.65 4.39 -5.60
C ASN A 83 12.45 4.62 -6.52
N ASN A 84 11.38 5.14 -5.96
CA ASN A 84 10.30 5.72 -6.73
C ASN A 84 10.35 7.25 -6.63
N SER A 85 9.77 7.90 -7.61
CA SER A 85 9.56 9.34 -7.62
C SER A 85 8.07 9.64 -7.75
N TYR A 86 7.65 10.82 -7.36
CA TYR A 86 6.23 11.18 -7.50
C TYR A 86 5.74 11.07 -8.95
N PRO A 87 6.49 11.49 -9.98
CA PRO A 87 6.07 11.26 -11.37
C PRO A 87 5.96 9.77 -11.75
N SER A 88 6.83 8.88 -11.21
CA SER A 88 6.74 7.46 -11.52
C SER A 88 5.50 6.82 -10.90
N ILE A 89 5.11 7.22 -9.70
CA ILE A 89 3.86 6.76 -9.07
C ILE A 89 2.66 7.15 -9.92
N LEU A 90 2.60 8.40 -10.40
CA LEU A 90 1.53 8.85 -11.28
C LEU A 90 1.51 8.12 -12.62
N ALA A 91 2.69 7.82 -13.18
CA ALA A 91 2.80 7.03 -14.40
C ALA A 91 2.26 5.60 -14.22
N GLU A 92 2.56 4.94 -13.11
CA GLU A 92 2.01 3.62 -12.79
C GLU A 92 0.49 3.64 -12.65
N MET A 93 -0.08 4.68 -12.06
CA MET A 93 -1.53 4.86 -12.01
C MET A 93 -2.15 4.95 -13.41
N ILE A 94 -1.50 5.66 -14.33
CA ILE A 94 -1.95 5.77 -15.73
C ILE A 94 -1.85 4.42 -16.43
N ILE A 95 -0.72 3.73 -16.30
CA ILE A 95 -0.49 2.41 -16.92
C ILE A 95 -1.54 1.41 -16.44
N SER A 96 -1.77 1.36 -15.14
CA SER A 96 -2.79 0.48 -14.54
C SER A 96 -4.21 0.83 -15.01
N THR A 97 -4.52 2.11 -15.13
CA THR A 97 -5.84 2.59 -15.60
C THR A 97 -6.11 2.19 -17.05
N LEU A 98 -5.09 2.27 -17.90
CA LEU A 98 -5.20 1.90 -19.31
C LEU A 98 -5.20 0.37 -19.52
N GLY A 99 -4.76 -0.41 -18.55
CA GLY A 99 -4.51 -1.84 -18.73
C GLY A 99 -3.49 -2.09 -19.86
N ALA A 100 -2.49 -1.19 -19.99
CA ALA A 100 -1.54 -1.24 -21.09
C ALA A 100 -0.69 -2.50 -21.03
N GLN A 101 -0.63 -3.21 -22.14
CA GLN A 101 0.24 -4.38 -22.33
C GLN A 101 1.22 -4.07 -23.47
N CYS A 102 2.50 -4.18 -23.18
CA CYS A 102 3.56 -4.08 -24.15
C CYS A 102 3.88 -5.49 -24.67
N MET A 103 3.37 -5.81 -25.82
CA MET A 103 3.73 -7.03 -26.54
C MET A 103 4.70 -6.71 -27.66
#